data_772275f53de2924cda786f499512676d
#
_entry.id   772275f53de2924cda786f499512676d
#
_cell.length_a   1.000
_cell.length_b   1.000
_cell.length_c   1.000
_cell.angle_alpha   90.00
_cell.angle_beta   90.00
_cell.angle_gamma   90.00
#
_symmetry.space_group_name_H-M   'P 1'
#
loop_
_entity.id
_entity.type
_entity.pdbx_description
1 polymer ?
#
loop_
_entity_poly.entity_id
_entity_poly.type
_entity_poly.pdbx_seq_one_letter_code
_entity_poly.pdbx_strand_id
1 'polypeptide(L)'
;MNFNSISIFLLGSTLGLILRIFIQNTLRINYRFNIENTTIVNLIASFLLGIFVALKLINNNILLLFYIGFLGCFSTFSSFVYQLFILFQKRKFIRLFFHYNVVIIMSFICFYLGYYLIEIIR
;
A
#
# COMPACT_ATOMS: atom_id res chain seq x y z
N MET A 1 16.59 12.80 14.85
CA MET A 1 15.82 11.60 15.24
C MET A 1 16.42 10.98 16.49
N ASN A 2 15.59 10.75 17.49
CA ASN A 2 16.01 10.06 18.70
C ASN A 2 16.12 8.55 18.45
N PHE A 3 16.93 7.86 19.25
CA PHE A 3 17.06 6.41 19.17
C PHE A 3 15.70 5.71 19.27
N ASN A 4 14.80 6.19 20.14
CA ASN A 4 13.46 5.63 20.28
C ASN A 4 12.64 5.74 19.00
N SER A 5 12.74 6.87 18.29
CA SER A 5 12.03 7.08 17.03
C SER A 5 12.50 6.10 15.95
N ILE A 6 13.81 5.86 15.88
CA ILE A 6 14.39 4.91 14.93
C ILE A 6 13.92 3.50 15.24
N SER A 7 13.90 3.12 16.52
CA SER A 7 13.43 1.80 16.94
C SER A 7 11.97 1.56 16.55
N ILE A 8 11.10 2.54 16.78
CA ILE A 8 9.68 2.45 16.45
C ILE A 8 9.50 2.36 14.94
N PHE A 9 10.25 3.16 14.18
CA PHE A 9 10.22 3.11 12.71
C PHE A 9 10.61 1.72 12.21
N LEU A 10 11.67 1.12 12.75
CA LEU A 10 12.13 -0.20 12.35
C LEU A 10 11.11 -1.29 12.70
N LEU A 11 10.48 -1.19 13.88
CA LEU A 11 9.41 -2.12 14.26
C LEU A 11 8.23 -2.02 13.30
N GLY A 12 7.80 -0.81 12.98
CA GLY A 12 6.71 -0.61 12.03
C GLY A 12 7.04 -1.17 10.66
N SER A 13 8.25 -0.92 10.18
CA SER A 13 8.73 -1.42 8.89
C SER A 13 8.75 -2.94 8.85
N THR A 14 9.23 -3.57 9.91
CA THR A 14 9.30 -5.04 10.01
C THR A 14 7.90 -5.64 10.00
N LEU A 15 6.97 -5.07 10.76
CA LEU A 15 5.58 -5.53 10.80
C LEU A 15 4.90 -5.36 9.44
N GLY A 16 5.14 -4.24 8.77
CA GLY A 16 4.58 -4.00 7.44
C GLY A 16 5.08 -5.01 6.42
N LEU A 17 6.37 -5.30 6.44
CA LEU A 17 6.97 -6.27 5.54
C LEU A 17 6.42 -7.69 5.78
N ILE A 18 6.33 -8.10 7.04
CA ILE A 18 5.78 -9.41 7.41
C ILE A 18 4.34 -9.53 6.94
N LEU A 19 3.52 -8.51 7.19
CA LEU A 19 2.13 -8.53 6.78
C LEU A 19 1.99 -8.56 5.26
N ARG A 20 2.83 -7.82 4.54
CA ARG A 20 2.84 -7.85 3.08
C ARG A 20 3.12 -9.25 2.55
N ILE A 21 4.14 -9.91 3.08
CA ILE A 21 4.51 -11.26 2.67
C ILE A 21 3.38 -12.23 2.98
N PHE A 22 2.77 -12.10 4.16
CA PHE A 22 1.66 -12.96 4.57
C PHE A 22 0.47 -12.84 3.62
N ILE A 23 0.07 -11.61 3.29
CA ILE A 23 -1.06 -11.37 2.38
C ILE A 23 -0.74 -11.89 0.98
N GLN A 24 0.46 -11.63 0.48
CA GLN A 24 0.86 -12.10 -0.85
C GLN A 24 0.86 -13.62 -0.93
N ASN A 25 1.32 -14.30 0.11
CA ASN A 25 1.33 -15.77 0.15
C ASN A 25 -0.09 -16.34 0.26
N THR A 26 -0.94 -15.72 1.07
CA THR A 26 -2.33 -16.17 1.24
C THR A 26 -3.12 -16.05 -0.06
N LEU A 27 -2.92 -14.96 -0.82
CA LEU A 27 -3.60 -14.74 -2.08
C LEU A 27 -2.98 -15.50 -3.25
N ARG A 28 -1.81 -16.10 -3.04
CA ARG A 28 -1.05 -16.81 -4.08
C ARG A 28 -1.72 -18.10 -4.57
N ILE A 29 -2.80 -18.49 -3.93
CA ILE A 29 -3.56 -19.71 -4.29
C ILE A 29 -4.18 -19.58 -5.68
N ASN A 30 -4.39 -18.37 -6.19
CA ASN A 30 -4.90 -18.13 -7.53
C ASN A 30 -3.77 -17.80 -8.48
N TYR A 31 -3.23 -18.82 -9.13
CA TYR A 31 -2.05 -18.75 -10.02
C TYR A 31 -2.16 -17.77 -11.17
N ARG A 32 -3.34 -17.38 -11.55
CA ARG A 32 -3.55 -16.53 -12.73
C ARG A 32 -3.27 -15.05 -12.46
N PHE A 33 -3.06 -14.64 -11.19
CA PHE A 33 -3.10 -13.23 -10.84
C PHE A 33 -2.01 -12.82 -9.84
N ASN A 34 -0.75 -13.24 -10.08
CA ASN A 34 0.39 -12.70 -9.31
C ASN A 34 0.43 -11.17 -9.37
N ILE A 35 -0.08 -10.60 -10.44
CA ILE A 35 -0.16 -9.16 -10.65
C ILE A 35 -1.17 -8.54 -9.68
N GLU A 36 -2.31 -9.21 -9.46
CA GLU A 36 -3.39 -8.69 -8.61
C GLU A 36 -3.05 -8.69 -7.12
N ASN A 37 -2.24 -9.64 -6.66
CA ASN A 37 -1.88 -9.72 -5.24
C ASN A 37 -1.14 -8.47 -4.78
N THR A 38 -0.20 -7.99 -5.59
CA THR A 38 0.54 -6.77 -5.29
C THR A 38 -0.36 -5.55 -5.36
N THR A 39 -1.28 -5.52 -6.32
CA THR A 39 -2.25 -4.44 -6.47
C THR A 39 -3.16 -4.38 -5.25
N ILE A 40 -3.65 -5.52 -4.76
CA ILE A 40 -4.50 -5.59 -3.57
C ILE A 40 -3.76 -5.04 -2.35
N VAL A 41 -2.50 -5.39 -2.16
CA VAL A 41 -1.68 -4.87 -1.07
C VAL A 41 -1.57 -3.35 -1.15
N ASN A 42 -1.35 -2.81 -2.35
CA ASN A 42 -1.24 -1.37 -2.55
C ASN A 42 -2.58 -0.66 -2.32
N LEU A 43 -3.70 -1.28 -2.69
CA LEU A 43 -5.03 -0.72 -2.44
C LEU A 43 -5.34 -0.70 -0.94
N ILE A 44 -5.00 -1.76 -0.22
CA ILE A 44 -5.16 -1.81 1.24
C ILE A 44 -4.30 -0.72 1.89
N ALA A 45 -3.07 -0.54 1.42
CA ALA A 45 -2.19 0.50 1.94
C ALA A 45 -2.76 1.90 1.71
N SER A 46 -3.35 2.14 0.54
CA SER A 46 -4.01 3.43 0.23
C SER A 46 -5.21 3.68 1.16
N PHE A 47 -6.00 2.65 1.41
CA PHE A 47 -7.14 2.73 2.33
C PHE A 47 -6.67 3.07 3.75
N LEU A 48 -5.64 2.39 4.24
CA LEU A 48 -5.07 2.65 5.56
C LEU A 48 -4.49 4.05 5.65
N LEU A 49 -3.85 4.51 4.58
CA LEU A 49 -3.31 5.88 4.56
C LEU A 49 -4.44 6.91 4.69
N GLY A 50 -5.57 6.68 4.01
CA GLY A 50 -6.74 7.54 4.14
C GLY A 50 -7.26 7.59 5.57
N ILE A 51 -7.32 6.45 6.25
CA ILE A 51 -7.72 6.37 7.65
C ILE A 51 -6.75 7.16 8.53
N PHE A 52 -5.44 6.99 8.34
CA PHE A 52 -4.44 7.68 9.16
C PHE A 52 -4.48 9.19 8.97
N VAL A 53 -4.69 9.65 7.74
CA VAL A 53 -4.83 11.08 7.46
C VAL A 53 -6.08 11.65 8.13
N ALA A 54 -7.19 10.92 8.10
CA ALA A 54 -8.45 11.35 8.72
C ALA A 54 -8.36 11.41 10.23
N LEU A 55 -7.59 10.53 10.85
CA LEU A 55 -7.41 10.50 12.31
C LEU A 55 -6.54 11.65 12.82
N LYS A 56 -5.90 12.41 11.95
CA LYS A 56 -5.06 13.55 12.29
C LYS A 56 -3.99 13.22 13.33
N LEU A 57 -3.33 12.08 13.15
CA LEU A 57 -2.27 11.61 14.05
C LEU A 57 -0.96 12.39 13.91
N ILE A 58 -0.98 13.49 13.16
CA ILE A 58 0.19 14.29 12.82
C ILE A 58 0.88 14.85 14.09
N ASN A 59 0.11 15.02 15.18
CA ASN A 59 0.63 15.60 16.42
C ASN A 59 1.49 14.63 17.23
N ASN A 60 1.52 13.36 16.89
CA ASN A 60 2.33 12.36 17.60
C ASN A 60 3.38 11.81 16.65
N ASN A 61 4.59 12.37 16.71
CA ASN A 61 5.68 12.01 15.82
C ASN A 61 6.03 10.52 15.85
N ILE A 62 5.90 9.90 17.02
CA ILE A 62 6.23 8.49 17.19
C ILE A 62 5.23 7.60 16.41
N LEU A 63 3.93 7.88 16.57
CA LEU A 63 2.90 7.16 15.85
C LEU A 63 3.01 7.40 14.35
N LEU A 64 3.32 8.62 13.94
CA LEU A 64 3.50 8.95 12.53
C LEU A 64 4.64 8.14 11.92
N LEU A 65 5.78 8.06 12.61
CA LEU A 65 6.92 7.27 12.15
C LEU A 65 6.57 5.78 12.06
N PHE A 66 5.81 5.27 13.03
CA PHE A 66 5.35 3.89 13.01
C PHE A 66 4.47 3.64 11.78
N TYR A 67 3.49 4.50 11.53
CA TYR A 67 2.59 4.34 10.39
C TYR A 67 3.33 4.52 9.07
N ILE A 68 4.22 5.48 8.96
CA ILE A 68 5.02 5.67 7.75
C ILE A 68 5.89 4.44 7.49
N GLY A 69 6.58 3.94 8.51
CA GLY A 69 7.38 2.73 8.39
C GLY A 69 6.54 1.52 8.02
N PHE A 70 5.41 1.33 8.66
CA PHE A 70 4.49 0.22 8.38
C PHE A 70 3.99 0.29 6.93
N LEU A 71 3.41 1.41 6.54
CA LEU A 71 2.86 1.56 5.19
C LEU A 71 3.94 1.55 4.12
N GLY A 72 5.10 2.14 4.42
CA GLY A 72 6.21 2.17 3.46
C GLY A 72 6.72 0.78 3.10
N CYS A 73 6.76 -0.14 4.06
CA CYS A 73 7.16 -1.51 3.82
C CYS A 73 6.01 -2.43 3.43
N PHE A 74 4.79 -2.08 3.81
CA PHE A 74 3.60 -2.83 3.43
C PHE A 74 3.27 -2.64 1.95
N SER A 75 3.29 -1.39 1.47
CA SER A 75 3.04 -1.09 0.06
C SER A 75 4.31 -1.31 -0.77
N THR A 76 4.13 -1.50 -2.07
CA THR A 76 5.29 -1.72 -2.94
C THR A 76 5.06 -1.07 -4.31
N PHE A 77 5.84 -0.02 -4.56
CA PHE A 77 5.87 0.65 -5.86
C PHE A 77 6.69 -0.14 -6.88
N SER A 78 7.77 -0.77 -6.44
CA SER A 78 8.66 -1.51 -7.35
C SER A 78 7.93 -2.67 -8.02
N SER A 79 7.06 -3.38 -7.31
CA SER A 79 6.28 -4.47 -7.91
C SER A 79 5.30 -3.94 -8.96
N PHE A 80 4.69 -2.78 -8.72
CA PHE A 80 3.82 -2.13 -9.70
C PHE A 80 4.58 -1.79 -10.97
N VAL A 81 5.76 -1.19 -10.84
CA VAL A 81 6.61 -0.85 -11.99
C VAL A 81 7.05 -2.12 -12.72
N TYR A 82 7.38 -3.18 -11.99
CA TYR A 82 7.76 -4.45 -12.58
C TYR A 82 6.61 -5.05 -13.43
N GLN A 83 5.40 -4.97 -12.94
CA GLN A 83 4.22 -5.42 -13.69
C GLN A 83 4.05 -4.64 -14.99
N LEU A 84 4.21 -3.32 -14.93
CA LEU A 84 4.15 -2.49 -16.12
C LEU A 84 5.27 -2.85 -17.10
N PHE A 85 6.47 -3.13 -16.59
CA PHE A 85 7.61 -3.53 -17.41
C PHE A 85 7.34 -4.84 -18.14
N ILE A 86 6.75 -5.84 -17.46
CA ILE A 86 6.40 -7.11 -18.10
C ILE A 86 5.40 -6.90 -19.22
N LEU A 87 4.37 -6.08 -19.01
CA LEU A 87 3.39 -5.76 -20.04
C LEU A 87 4.04 -5.03 -21.21
N PHE A 88 5.01 -4.16 -20.93
CA PHE A 88 5.77 -3.43 -21.94
C PHE A 88 6.59 -4.41 -22.80
N GLN A 89 7.26 -5.38 -22.18
CA GLN A 89 8.05 -6.39 -22.91
C GLN A 89 7.17 -7.26 -23.78
N LYS A 90 5.94 -7.56 -23.35
CA LYS A 90 4.99 -8.35 -24.14
C LYS A 90 4.31 -7.53 -25.22
N ARG A 91 4.68 -6.26 -25.38
CA ARG A 91 4.11 -5.31 -26.36
C ARG A 91 2.60 -5.13 -26.23
N LYS A 92 2.06 -5.33 -25.02
CA LYS A 92 0.63 -5.13 -24.73
C LYS A 92 0.42 -3.70 -24.21
N PHE A 93 0.61 -2.71 -25.08
CA PHE A 93 0.58 -1.30 -24.69
C PHE A 93 -0.79 -0.84 -24.21
N ILE A 94 -1.86 -1.33 -24.86
CA ILE A 94 -3.22 -0.97 -24.46
C ILE A 94 -3.51 -1.49 -23.05
N ARG A 95 -3.14 -2.75 -22.77
CA ARG A 95 -3.34 -3.37 -21.46
C ARG A 95 -2.50 -2.68 -20.39
N LEU A 96 -1.28 -2.26 -20.73
CA LEU A 96 -0.41 -1.50 -19.84
C LEU A 96 -1.06 -0.18 -19.45
N PHE A 97 -1.59 0.55 -20.42
CA PHE A 97 -2.24 1.83 -20.18
C PHE A 97 -3.46 1.66 -19.28
N PHE A 98 -4.31 0.68 -19.56
CA PHE A 98 -5.49 0.40 -18.73
C PHE A 98 -5.10 0.00 -17.32
N HIS A 99 -4.12 -0.89 -17.17
CA HIS A 99 -3.67 -1.35 -15.84
C HIS A 99 -3.14 -0.18 -15.01
N TYR A 100 -2.32 0.67 -15.62
CA TYR A 100 -1.76 1.85 -14.96
C TYR A 100 -2.87 2.76 -14.46
N ASN A 101 -3.81 3.12 -15.34
CA ASN A 101 -4.90 4.03 -14.97
C ASN A 101 -5.83 3.42 -13.92
N VAL A 102 -6.20 2.15 -14.08
CA VAL A 102 -7.09 1.46 -13.14
C VAL A 102 -6.49 1.42 -11.74
N VAL A 103 -5.21 1.06 -11.63
CA VAL A 103 -4.56 0.95 -10.32
C VAL A 103 -4.52 2.33 -9.64
N ILE A 104 -4.17 3.38 -10.37
CA ILE A 104 -4.10 4.73 -9.80
C ILE A 104 -5.47 5.21 -9.35
N ILE A 105 -6.49 5.06 -10.20
CA ILE A 105 -7.85 5.49 -9.88
C ILE A 105 -8.39 4.72 -8.67
N MET A 106 -8.20 3.41 -8.65
CA MET A 106 -8.66 2.58 -7.53
C MET A 106 -7.93 2.92 -6.24
N SER A 107 -6.66 3.28 -6.31
CA SER A 107 -5.91 3.71 -5.13
C SER A 107 -6.48 5.00 -4.55
N PHE A 108 -6.83 5.98 -5.39
CA PHE A 108 -7.48 7.20 -4.93
C PHE A 108 -8.85 6.92 -4.34
N ILE A 109 -9.63 6.04 -4.95
CA ILE A 109 -10.95 5.66 -4.42
C ILE A 109 -10.81 5.02 -3.05
N CYS A 110 -9.86 4.11 -2.88
CA CYS A 110 -9.60 3.47 -1.59
C CYS A 110 -9.18 4.47 -0.53
N PHE A 111 -8.33 5.42 -0.89
CA PHE A 111 -7.91 6.50 0.01
C PHE A 111 -9.11 7.31 0.50
N TYR A 112 -9.96 7.74 -0.42
CA TYR A 112 -11.15 8.53 -0.09
C TYR A 112 -12.13 7.72 0.75
N LEU A 113 -12.32 6.44 0.46
CA LEU A 113 -13.18 5.59 1.25
C LEU A 113 -12.69 5.50 2.71
N GLY A 114 -11.40 5.30 2.91
CA GLY A 114 -10.82 5.27 4.25
C GLY A 114 -10.99 6.60 4.97
N TYR A 115 -10.76 7.70 4.27
CA TYR A 115 -10.91 9.04 4.82
C TYR A 115 -12.35 9.31 5.27
N TYR A 116 -13.31 9.07 4.36
CA TYR A 116 -14.72 9.34 4.64
C TYR A 116 -15.29 8.41 5.72
N LEU A 117 -14.83 7.17 5.77
CA LEU A 117 -15.28 6.23 6.79
C LEU A 117 -15.01 6.77 8.19
N ILE A 118 -13.82 7.33 8.41
CA ILE A 118 -13.46 7.94 9.70
C ILE A 118 -14.24 9.21 9.94
N GLU A 119 -14.46 10.03 8.91
CA GLU A 119 -15.26 11.26 9.05
C GLU A 119 -16.71 10.96 9.45
N ILE A 120 -17.28 9.87 8.94
CA ILE A 120 -18.66 9.46 9.29
C ILE A 120 -18.72 8.95 10.74
N ILE A 121 -17.73 8.17 11.16
CA ILE A 121 -17.67 7.62 12.52
C ILE A 121 -17.44 8.74 13.56
N ARG A 122 -16.75 9.77 13.15
CA ARG A 122 -16.42 10.90 14.03
C ARG A 122 -17.61 11.84 14.18
#